data_d8881d29dc9ce6b30669a814552e3f9f
#
_entry.id   d8881d29dc9ce6b30669a814552e3f9f
#
_cell.length_a   1.000
_cell.length_b   1.000
_cell.length_c   1.000
_cell.angle_alpha   90.00
_cell.angle_beta   90.00
_cell.angle_gamma   90.00
#
_symmetry.space_group_name_H-M   'P 1'
#
loop_
_entity.id
_entity.type
_entity.pdbx_description
1 polymer ?
#
loop_
_entity_poly.entity_id
_entity_poly.type
_entity_poly.pdbx_seq_one_letter_code
_entity_poly.pdbx_strand_id
1 'polypeptide(L)'
;MTARPCAVIIGMMGAGKTRVGKEVAHMLRLPFADADVEIEREVGMKIPSYFEEYGEPAFREVEADLIADMLEDFDGIFSLGGGAPMTPSTQHALASYIDHGGRVVYLDADPAEAMERANRGGGRPMLNGNANSRWKKLFKQRDPVFREVANVHVHTRGLTPQGAAKKVIDMVSERAVHVTGAAIEPYDVVIGEGAMNHLVDVLGPKPAKIALIHTQPVQRHSDRARALLRQGGYEVSDIVIPDAEPGKTITVADGIWERLGNEGFTRSDAVVGLGGGAATDLAGFVAATWMRGVRYVNCPTSLLAMVDASTGGKTGINTPQGKNLVGSFYTPAGVLADTKTLATLPNDIFIEGLGEVAKSGFIRDPEILHILEDHAAELRAFDGSTFLGSPLEDVVAELIERTVKVKAYHVSSDLKEKGLREFLNYGHTMGHAIEKLEHFRWRHGNAVAVGMVYAAELAHLIGYIDQDLVDYHRSLLASMGLPTSWNGGSFDDVLALMHRDKKARGNELRFVVLDEIGHVVHLDNPPAEAVEEAFRRIQQ
;
A
#
# COMPACT_ATOMS: atom_id res chain seq x y z
N MET A 1 3.03 19.48 2.11
CA MET A 1 4.22 19.84 1.29
C MET A 1 4.72 18.55 0.68
N THR A 2 4.80 18.49 -0.64
CA THR A 2 5.41 17.35 -1.35
C THR A 2 6.86 17.21 -0.92
N ALA A 3 7.27 15.98 -0.59
CA ALA A 3 8.65 15.70 -0.24
C ALA A 3 9.59 16.00 -1.41
N ARG A 4 10.67 16.73 -1.14
CA ARG A 4 11.78 16.98 -2.06
C ARG A 4 13.05 16.52 -1.37
N PRO A 5 14.00 15.93 -2.06
CA PRO A 5 14.15 15.54 -3.47
C PRO A 5 13.30 14.32 -3.89
N CYS A 6 13.37 13.94 -5.17
CA CYS A 6 12.70 12.73 -5.67
C CYS A 6 13.24 11.45 -5.00
N ALA A 7 14.57 11.39 -4.80
CA ALA A 7 15.20 10.33 -4.01
C ALA A 7 16.51 10.79 -3.38
N VAL A 8 16.76 10.31 -2.16
CA VAL A 8 18.02 10.47 -1.44
C VAL A 8 18.78 9.15 -1.46
N ILE A 9 20.02 9.13 -1.94
CA ILE A 9 20.82 7.91 -2.06
C ILE A 9 21.88 7.86 -0.96
N ILE A 10 21.82 6.81 -0.12
CA ILE A 10 22.79 6.53 0.93
C ILE A 10 23.53 5.21 0.71
N GLY A 11 24.60 4.98 1.41
CA GLY A 11 25.37 3.73 1.35
C GLY A 11 26.84 3.89 1.65
N MET A 12 27.53 2.77 1.73
CA MET A 12 28.97 2.73 2.05
C MET A 12 29.83 3.42 1.00
N MET A 13 31.02 3.78 1.41
CA MET A 13 32.08 4.20 0.48
C MET A 13 32.37 3.08 -0.51
N GLY A 14 32.37 3.40 -1.81
CA GLY A 14 32.52 2.42 -2.89
C GLY A 14 31.24 1.72 -3.33
N ALA A 15 30.07 1.97 -2.70
CA ALA A 15 28.79 1.42 -3.12
C ALA A 15 28.31 1.93 -4.50
N GLY A 16 28.87 3.05 -4.98
CA GLY A 16 28.55 3.58 -6.30
C GLY A 16 27.48 4.67 -6.30
N LYS A 17 27.15 5.25 -5.15
CA LYS A 17 26.09 6.26 -4.97
C LYS A 17 26.09 7.37 -6.02
N THR A 18 27.18 8.10 -6.16
CA THR A 18 27.32 9.21 -7.13
C THR A 18 27.11 8.75 -8.57
N ARG A 19 27.58 7.55 -8.93
CA ARG A 19 27.46 7.02 -10.28
C ARG A 19 26.04 6.55 -10.58
N VAL A 20 25.45 5.78 -9.66
CA VAL A 20 24.06 5.31 -9.78
C VAL A 20 23.11 6.51 -9.72
N GLY A 21 23.33 7.47 -8.81
CA GLY A 21 22.53 8.68 -8.70
C GLY A 21 22.51 9.53 -9.99
N LYS A 22 23.67 9.69 -10.64
CA LYS A 22 23.74 10.37 -11.95
C LYS A 22 22.99 9.63 -13.05
N GLU A 23 23.05 8.29 -13.08
CA GLU A 23 22.28 7.49 -14.05
C GLU A 23 20.77 7.58 -13.78
N VAL A 24 20.33 7.53 -12.51
CA VAL A 24 18.93 7.74 -12.13
C VAL A 24 18.45 9.11 -12.56
N ALA A 25 19.18 10.17 -12.22
CA ALA A 25 18.87 11.55 -12.60
C ALA A 25 18.78 11.72 -14.12
N HIS A 26 19.73 11.14 -14.86
CA HIS A 26 19.73 11.17 -16.33
C HIS A 26 18.48 10.46 -16.91
N MET A 27 18.15 9.27 -16.41
CA MET A 27 17.00 8.49 -16.89
C MET A 27 15.66 9.17 -16.58
N LEU A 28 15.55 9.83 -15.41
CA LEU A 28 14.36 10.57 -14.99
C LEU A 28 14.34 12.03 -15.49
N ARG A 29 15.42 12.50 -16.15
CA ARG A 29 15.61 13.91 -16.58
C ARG A 29 15.52 14.91 -15.43
N LEU A 30 16.05 14.52 -14.27
CA LEU A 30 16.09 15.34 -13.06
C LEU A 30 17.51 15.86 -12.78
N PRO A 31 17.66 16.95 -12.01
CA PRO A 31 18.95 17.39 -11.49
C PRO A 31 19.60 16.32 -10.58
N PHE A 32 20.92 16.35 -10.49
CA PHE A 32 21.70 15.52 -9.56
C PHE A 32 22.56 16.41 -8.66
N ALA A 33 22.52 16.17 -7.35
CA ALA A 33 23.40 16.78 -6.37
C ALA A 33 24.15 15.71 -5.55
N ASP A 34 25.41 15.98 -5.21
CA ASP A 34 26.23 15.18 -4.31
C ASP A 34 26.61 16.04 -3.11
N ALA A 35 26.23 15.62 -1.90
CA ALA A 35 26.43 16.40 -0.68
C ALA A 35 27.89 16.82 -0.48
N ASP A 36 28.85 15.93 -0.77
CA ASP A 36 30.28 16.26 -0.63
C ASP A 36 30.67 17.43 -1.57
N VAL A 37 30.11 17.48 -2.78
CA VAL A 37 30.37 18.56 -3.76
C VAL A 37 29.70 19.86 -3.33
N GLU A 38 28.47 19.81 -2.86
CA GLU A 38 27.73 21.01 -2.44
C GLU A 38 28.38 21.65 -1.19
N ILE A 39 28.82 20.82 -0.22
CA ILE A 39 29.56 21.31 0.95
C ILE A 39 30.84 22.03 0.50
N GLU A 40 31.67 21.42 -0.38
CA GLU A 40 32.89 22.03 -0.87
C GLU A 40 32.62 23.39 -1.57
N ARG A 41 31.48 23.51 -2.24
CA ARG A 41 31.02 24.73 -2.89
C ARG A 41 30.65 25.81 -1.88
N GLU A 42 29.92 25.43 -0.84
CA GLU A 42 29.42 26.33 0.20
C GLU A 42 30.56 26.86 1.06
N VAL A 43 31.43 25.99 1.55
CA VAL A 43 32.55 26.36 2.43
C VAL A 43 33.77 26.95 1.66
N GLY A 44 33.79 26.84 0.33
CA GLY A 44 34.86 27.37 -0.52
C GLY A 44 36.19 26.62 -0.43
N MET A 45 36.23 25.44 0.17
CA MET A 45 37.43 24.61 0.30
C MET A 45 37.17 23.12 0.17
N LYS A 46 38.24 22.34 -0.02
CA LYS A 46 38.13 20.88 -0.09
C LYS A 46 37.85 20.24 1.28
N ILE A 47 37.04 19.21 1.33
CA ILE A 47 36.69 18.48 2.57
C ILE A 47 37.93 18.06 3.39
N PRO A 48 39.02 17.50 2.80
CA PRO A 48 40.21 17.17 3.58
C PRO A 48 40.82 18.38 4.30
N SER A 49 40.90 19.55 3.62
CA SER A 49 41.43 20.76 4.22
C SER A 49 40.51 21.31 5.33
N TYR A 50 39.20 21.18 5.13
CA TYR A 50 38.25 21.58 6.17
C TYR A 50 38.40 20.71 7.44
N PHE A 51 38.59 19.40 7.27
CA PHE A 51 38.86 18.49 8.40
C PHE A 51 40.16 18.81 9.14
N GLU A 52 41.19 19.21 8.42
CA GLU A 52 42.50 19.62 9.01
C GLU A 52 42.39 20.92 9.79
N GLU A 53 41.60 21.87 9.30
CA GLU A 53 41.48 23.21 9.88
C GLU A 53 40.45 23.30 11.00
N TYR A 54 39.26 22.68 10.82
CA TYR A 54 38.10 22.83 11.76
C TYR A 54 37.73 21.54 12.50
N GLY A 55 38.25 20.39 12.04
CA GLY A 55 37.93 19.08 12.65
C GLY A 55 36.63 18.43 12.19
N GLU A 56 36.46 17.15 12.57
CA GLU A 56 35.27 16.39 12.18
C GLU A 56 33.96 16.93 12.77
N PRO A 57 33.88 17.36 14.05
CA PRO A 57 32.63 17.88 14.61
C PRO A 57 32.06 19.09 13.82
N ALA A 58 32.89 20.08 13.51
CA ALA A 58 32.46 21.24 12.72
C ALA A 58 32.02 20.87 11.30
N PHE A 59 32.69 19.90 10.67
CA PHE A 59 32.24 19.37 9.40
C PHE A 59 30.86 18.72 9.49
N ARG A 60 30.58 17.95 10.54
CA ARG A 60 29.29 17.30 10.71
C ARG A 60 28.13 18.27 10.94
N GLU A 61 28.38 19.41 11.54
CA GLU A 61 27.38 20.48 11.66
C GLU A 61 27.04 21.05 10.29
N VAL A 62 28.03 21.47 9.51
CA VAL A 62 27.83 21.99 8.14
C VAL A 62 27.16 20.95 7.25
N GLU A 63 27.59 19.68 7.32
CA GLU A 63 27.00 18.58 6.54
C GLU A 63 25.51 18.40 6.89
N ALA A 64 25.15 18.45 8.18
CA ALA A 64 23.77 18.26 8.62
C ALA A 64 22.86 19.42 8.21
N ASP A 65 23.35 20.66 8.33
CA ASP A 65 22.59 21.86 7.95
C ASP A 65 22.33 21.87 6.44
N LEU A 66 23.37 21.64 5.61
CA LEU A 66 23.20 21.52 4.17
C LEU A 66 22.20 20.42 3.78
N ILE A 67 22.28 19.26 4.43
CA ILE A 67 21.34 18.15 4.14
C ILE A 67 19.91 18.56 4.47
N ALA A 68 19.68 19.23 5.59
CA ALA A 68 18.35 19.69 5.97
C ALA A 68 17.78 20.67 4.93
N ASP A 69 18.54 21.66 4.52
CA ASP A 69 18.15 22.63 3.49
C ASP A 69 17.86 21.95 2.13
N MET A 70 18.73 21.03 1.71
CA MET A 70 18.55 20.29 0.45
C MET A 70 17.34 19.35 0.48
N LEU A 71 16.95 18.82 1.63
CA LEU A 71 15.75 18.00 1.75
C LEU A 71 14.44 18.83 1.60
N GLU A 72 14.51 20.13 1.84
CA GLU A 72 13.36 21.04 1.69
C GLU A 72 13.27 21.69 0.30
N ASP A 73 14.42 22.02 -0.33
CA ASP A 73 14.46 22.90 -1.50
C ASP A 73 15.01 22.28 -2.78
N PHE A 74 15.63 21.09 -2.74
CA PHE A 74 16.22 20.48 -3.93
C PHE A 74 15.28 19.52 -4.63
N ASP A 75 14.96 19.78 -5.88
CA ASP A 75 14.06 18.96 -6.71
C ASP A 75 14.89 18.08 -7.69
N GLY A 76 15.35 16.91 -7.20
CA GLY A 76 16.21 16.03 -7.99
C GLY A 76 16.65 14.76 -7.26
N ILE A 77 17.75 14.17 -7.69
CA ILE A 77 18.37 13.01 -7.06
C ILE A 77 19.54 13.48 -6.18
N PHE A 78 19.46 13.23 -4.88
CA PHE A 78 20.44 13.70 -3.91
C PHE A 78 21.25 12.55 -3.33
N SER A 79 22.57 12.61 -3.43
CA SER A 79 23.50 11.59 -2.91
C SER A 79 24.21 12.09 -1.66
N LEU A 80 24.11 11.35 -0.55
CA LEU A 80 24.77 11.72 0.71
C LEU A 80 26.16 11.15 0.85
N GLY A 81 27.02 11.86 1.62
CA GLY A 81 28.30 11.37 2.08
C GLY A 81 28.17 10.05 2.88
N GLY A 82 29.15 9.16 2.78
CA GLY A 82 29.09 7.84 3.45
C GLY A 82 29.12 7.91 4.98
N GLY A 83 29.28 9.06 5.59
CA GLY A 83 29.23 9.30 7.03
C GLY A 83 28.00 10.06 7.50
N ALA A 84 27.31 10.77 6.61
CA ALA A 84 26.19 11.64 6.93
C ALA A 84 25.08 10.98 7.75
N PRO A 85 24.58 9.78 7.41
CA PRO A 85 23.53 9.11 8.20
C PRO A 85 23.95 8.69 9.61
N MET A 86 25.22 8.87 9.98
CA MET A 86 25.68 8.57 11.35
C MET A 86 25.41 9.74 12.32
N THR A 87 25.05 10.91 11.83
CA THR A 87 24.76 12.10 12.63
C THR A 87 23.29 12.11 13.04
N PRO A 88 22.95 12.25 14.36
CA PRO A 88 21.56 12.19 14.83
C PRO A 88 20.63 13.23 14.18
N SER A 89 21.11 14.46 13.91
CA SER A 89 20.31 15.49 13.22
C SER A 89 19.99 15.08 11.78
N THR A 90 20.93 14.50 11.05
CA THR A 90 20.69 13.96 9.71
C THR A 90 19.68 12.79 9.74
N GLN A 91 19.76 11.89 10.72
CA GLN A 91 18.78 10.82 10.88
C GLN A 91 17.37 11.37 11.10
N HIS A 92 17.26 12.41 11.94
CA HIS A 92 15.97 13.06 12.20
C HIS A 92 15.41 13.75 10.93
N ALA A 93 16.26 14.46 10.18
CA ALA A 93 15.86 15.09 8.92
C ALA A 93 15.41 14.05 7.88
N LEU A 94 16.13 12.92 7.76
CA LEU A 94 15.74 11.83 6.86
C LEU A 94 14.43 11.15 7.30
N ALA A 95 14.20 10.97 8.60
CA ALA A 95 12.94 10.42 9.11
C ALA A 95 11.77 11.37 8.77
N SER A 96 11.91 12.67 9.02
CA SER A 96 10.91 13.66 8.64
C SER A 96 10.64 13.66 7.13
N TYR A 97 11.70 13.59 6.31
CA TYR A 97 11.56 13.49 4.86
C TYR A 97 10.77 12.24 4.43
N ILE A 98 11.01 11.08 5.07
CA ILE A 98 10.27 9.83 4.83
C ILE A 98 8.80 9.98 5.25
N ASP A 99 8.52 10.59 6.40
CA ASP A 99 7.16 10.81 6.90
C ASP A 99 6.31 11.67 5.94
N HIS A 100 6.98 12.54 5.15
CA HIS A 100 6.36 13.33 4.10
C HIS A 100 6.38 12.65 2.71
N GLY A 101 6.60 11.33 2.66
CA GLY A 101 6.56 10.54 1.43
C GLY A 101 7.89 10.43 0.67
N GLY A 102 8.99 10.94 1.26
CA GLY A 102 10.33 10.88 0.65
C GLY A 102 10.91 9.46 0.54
N ARG A 103 11.84 9.29 -0.38
CA ARG A 103 12.50 8.01 -0.65
C ARG A 103 13.99 8.08 -0.28
N VAL A 104 14.38 7.39 0.78
CA VAL A 104 15.79 7.21 1.17
C VAL A 104 16.25 5.83 0.73
N VAL A 105 17.10 5.79 -0.29
CA VAL A 105 17.56 4.58 -0.97
C VAL A 105 18.91 4.14 -0.42
N TYR A 106 18.96 3.00 0.25
CA TYR A 106 20.21 2.36 0.62
C TYR A 106 20.72 1.48 -0.53
N LEU A 107 21.86 1.86 -1.13
CA LEU A 107 22.58 1.02 -2.08
C LEU A 107 23.40 -0.02 -1.31
N ASP A 108 22.82 -1.21 -1.15
CA ASP A 108 23.43 -2.38 -0.50
C ASP A 108 24.34 -3.11 -1.51
N ALA A 109 25.59 -2.68 -1.54
CA ALA A 109 26.60 -3.26 -2.42
C ALA A 109 27.31 -4.43 -1.75
N ASP A 110 27.76 -5.41 -2.55
CA ASP A 110 28.62 -6.48 -2.04
C ASP A 110 29.83 -5.87 -1.31
N PRO A 111 30.08 -6.23 -0.03
CA PRO A 111 31.13 -5.63 0.78
C PRO A 111 32.54 -5.76 0.17
N ALA A 112 32.83 -6.87 -0.53
CA ALA A 112 34.13 -7.08 -1.16
C ALA A 112 34.32 -6.14 -2.37
N GLU A 113 33.29 -6.04 -3.22
CA GLU A 113 33.30 -5.13 -4.38
C GLU A 113 33.36 -3.66 -3.96
N ALA A 114 32.57 -3.26 -2.96
CA ALA A 114 32.54 -1.90 -2.46
C ALA A 114 33.89 -1.49 -1.84
N MET A 115 34.51 -2.37 -1.07
CA MET A 115 35.82 -2.16 -0.49
C MET A 115 36.90 -2.01 -1.57
N GLU A 116 36.89 -2.86 -2.59
CA GLU A 116 37.84 -2.77 -3.72
C GLU A 116 37.70 -1.43 -4.48
N ARG A 117 36.46 -1.01 -4.78
CA ARG A 117 36.17 0.28 -5.43
C ARG A 117 36.58 1.47 -4.55
N ALA A 118 36.36 1.37 -3.23
CA ALA A 118 36.77 2.42 -2.29
C ALA A 118 38.29 2.61 -2.24
N ASN A 119 39.06 1.53 -2.37
CA ASN A 119 40.54 1.57 -2.37
C ASN A 119 41.12 2.11 -3.67
N ARG A 120 40.43 1.96 -4.81
CA ARG A 120 40.86 2.53 -6.12
C ARG A 120 40.67 4.04 -6.21
N GLY A 121 39.76 4.62 -5.43
CA GLY A 121 39.48 6.06 -5.39
C GLY A 121 40.39 6.76 -4.39
N GLY A 122 41.49 7.40 -4.84
CA GLY A 122 42.42 8.17 -3.99
C GLY A 122 41.75 9.38 -3.31
N GLY A 123 42.34 9.87 -2.20
CA GLY A 123 41.95 11.13 -1.56
C GLY A 123 40.92 11.05 -0.43
N ARG A 124 40.76 9.90 0.25
CA ARG A 124 39.83 9.75 1.38
C ARG A 124 40.58 9.67 2.72
N PRO A 125 40.53 10.72 3.58
CA PRO A 125 41.30 10.81 4.83
C PRO A 125 40.98 9.68 5.82
N MET A 126 39.75 9.15 5.80
CA MET A 126 39.27 8.12 6.72
C MET A 126 39.87 6.72 6.48
N LEU A 127 40.58 6.49 5.36
CA LEU A 127 41.16 5.20 4.99
C LEU A 127 42.70 5.16 5.06
N ASN A 128 43.36 6.17 5.62
CA ASN A 128 44.82 6.18 5.78
C ASN A 128 45.30 5.02 6.68
N GLY A 129 46.28 4.27 6.22
CA GLY A 129 46.83 3.07 6.91
C GLY A 129 46.23 1.75 6.40
N ASN A 130 45.85 0.81 7.28
CA ASN A 130 45.29 -0.50 6.87
C ASN A 130 43.84 -0.33 6.39
N ALA A 131 43.66 0.13 5.14
CA ALA A 131 42.41 0.53 4.52
C ALA A 131 41.33 -0.55 4.61
N ASN A 132 41.69 -1.82 4.38
CA ASN A 132 40.73 -2.92 4.40
C ASN A 132 40.15 -3.18 5.80
N SER A 133 40.99 -3.12 6.82
CA SER A 133 40.57 -3.33 8.21
C SER A 133 39.64 -2.18 8.68
N ARG A 134 40.02 -0.95 8.34
CA ARG A 134 39.19 0.24 8.66
C ARG A 134 37.87 0.22 7.94
N TRP A 135 37.87 -0.12 6.64
CA TRP A 135 36.63 -0.23 5.86
C TRP A 135 35.65 -1.26 6.49
N LYS A 136 36.16 -2.47 6.84
CA LYS A 136 35.34 -3.50 7.50
C LYS A 136 34.78 -3.02 8.85
N LYS A 137 35.58 -2.30 9.64
CA LYS A 137 35.10 -1.71 10.91
C LYS A 137 33.99 -0.70 10.68
N LEU A 138 34.17 0.22 9.72
CA LEU A 138 33.15 1.20 9.35
C LEU A 138 31.88 0.55 8.80
N PHE A 139 32.02 -0.50 7.98
CA PHE A 139 30.88 -1.24 7.48
C PHE A 139 30.05 -1.85 8.63
N LYS A 140 30.70 -2.54 9.56
CA LYS A 140 30.01 -3.13 10.73
C LYS A 140 29.27 -2.10 11.58
N GLN A 141 29.77 -0.87 11.64
CA GLN A 141 29.14 0.22 12.40
C GLN A 141 28.01 0.90 11.64
N ARG A 142 28.13 1.07 10.31
CA ARG A 142 27.24 1.90 9.49
C ARG A 142 26.12 1.13 8.83
N ASP A 143 26.35 -0.12 8.41
CA ASP A 143 25.35 -0.94 7.72
C ASP A 143 24.03 -1.07 8.51
N PRO A 144 24.03 -1.33 9.84
CA PRO A 144 22.80 -1.36 10.60
C PRO A 144 22.04 -0.01 10.58
N VAL A 145 22.78 1.11 10.69
CA VAL A 145 22.16 2.45 10.65
C VAL A 145 21.59 2.74 9.26
N PHE A 146 22.31 2.40 8.19
CA PHE A 146 21.77 2.60 6.82
C PHE A 146 20.50 1.80 6.57
N ARG A 147 20.43 0.58 7.13
CA ARG A 147 19.21 -0.25 7.04
C ARG A 147 18.04 0.33 7.82
N GLU A 148 18.31 1.00 8.92
CA GLU A 148 17.29 1.62 9.77
C GLU A 148 16.75 2.93 9.19
N VAL A 149 17.63 3.78 8.65
CA VAL A 149 17.24 5.10 8.13
C VAL A 149 16.73 5.09 6.69
N ALA A 150 16.87 3.98 5.97
CA ALA A 150 16.37 3.85 4.60
C ALA A 150 14.99 3.20 4.57
N ASN A 151 14.10 3.71 3.73
CA ASN A 151 12.83 3.07 3.42
C ASN A 151 12.84 2.32 2.08
N VAL A 152 13.95 2.39 1.32
CA VAL A 152 14.15 1.64 0.07
C VAL A 152 15.52 0.97 0.10
N HIS A 153 15.58 -0.35 -0.16
CA HIS A 153 16.82 -1.13 -0.15
C HIS A 153 17.11 -1.74 -1.51
N VAL A 154 18.22 -1.36 -2.13
CA VAL A 154 18.60 -1.83 -3.47
C VAL A 154 19.88 -2.64 -3.40
N HIS A 155 19.78 -3.96 -3.56
CA HIS A 155 20.94 -4.84 -3.71
C HIS A 155 21.57 -4.66 -5.09
N THR A 156 22.84 -4.24 -5.11
CA THR A 156 23.56 -3.90 -6.36
C THR A 156 24.57 -4.96 -6.81
N ARG A 157 24.65 -6.11 -6.13
CA ARG A 157 25.59 -7.17 -6.47
C ARG A 157 25.40 -7.64 -7.91
N GLY A 158 26.49 -7.66 -8.67
CA GLY A 158 26.48 -8.11 -10.07
C GLY A 158 25.79 -7.16 -11.06
N LEU A 159 25.29 -6.01 -10.62
CA LEU A 159 24.62 -5.04 -11.48
C LEU A 159 25.60 -4.01 -12.08
N THR A 160 25.36 -3.62 -13.32
CA THR A 160 25.97 -2.41 -13.91
C THR A 160 25.37 -1.16 -13.25
N PRO A 161 26.02 0.00 -13.33
CA PRO A 161 25.41 1.25 -12.83
C PRO A 161 24.04 1.54 -13.42
N GLN A 162 23.83 1.30 -14.70
CA GLN A 162 22.53 1.43 -15.37
C GLN A 162 21.50 0.41 -14.84
N GLY A 163 21.92 -0.84 -14.63
CA GLY A 163 21.05 -1.85 -14.03
C GLY A 163 20.65 -1.51 -12.60
N ALA A 164 21.59 -0.99 -11.81
CA ALA A 164 21.29 -0.49 -10.46
C ALA A 164 20.38 0.74 -10.49
N ALA A 165 20.62 1.69 -11.42
CA ALA A 165 19.79 2.86 -11.59
C ALA A 165 18.35 2.49 -11.97
N LYS A 166 18.17 1.56 -12.91
CA LYS A 166 16.83 1.07 -13.27
C LYS A 166 16.12 0.46 -12.06
N LYS A 167 16.83 -0.36 -11.26
CA LYS A 167 16.26 -0.95 -10.04
C LYS A 167 15.91 0.12 -9.01
N VAL A 168 16.72 1.18 -8.87
CA VAL A 168 16.39 2.33 -8.01
C VAL A 168 15.11 3.00 -8.50
N ILE A 169 15.01 3.30 -9.80
CA ILE A 169 13.83 3.94 -10.40
C ILE A 169 12.58 3.08 -10.16
N ASP A 170 12.64 1.79 -10.46
CA ASP A 170 11.53 0.86 -10.25
C ASP A 170 11.05 0.93 -8.78
N MET A 171 11.97 0.92 -7.80
CA MET A 171 11.63 0.94 -6.37
C MET A 171 11.25 2.33 -5.83
N VAL A 172 11.76 3.41 -6.41
CA VAL A 172 11.41 4.78 -5.99
C VAL A 172 10.05 5.21 -6.55
N SER A 173 9.71 4.73 -7.74
CA SER A 173 8.40 4.94 -8.36
C SER A 173 7.30 4.09 -7.69
N GLU A 174 7.69 3.09 -6.92
CA GLU A 174 6.76 2.26 -6.17
C GLU A 174 6.51 2.84 -4.78
N ARG A 175 5.24 2.99 -4.45
CA ARG A 175 4.79 3.43 -3.12
C ARG A 175 4.68 2.19 -2.23
N ALA A 176 5.12 2.25 -0.98
CA ALA A 176 5.00 1.13 -0.04
C ALA A 176 4.38 1.60 1.28
N VAL A 177 3.42 0.82 1.78
CA VAL A 177 2.82 1.03 3.10
C VAL A 177 3.18 -0.16 3.99
N HIS A 178 3.88 0.11 5.08
CA HIS A 178 4.27 -0.89 6.06
C HIS A 178 3.12 -1.15 7.05
N VAL A 179 2.66 -2.39 7.12
CA VAL A 179 1.57 -2.82 8.02
C VAL A 179 2.16 -3.61 9.17
N THR A 180 2.02 -3.08 10.37
CA THR A 180 2.51 -3.70 11.62
C THR A 180 1.43 -3.71 12.68
N GLY A 181 1.63 -4.47 13.75
CA GLY A 181 0.75 -4.46 14.92
C GLY A 181 1.10 -5.60 15.87
N ALA A 182 0.63 -5.53 17.11
CA ALA A 182 0.96 -6.50 18.16
C ALA A 182 0.56 -7.95 17.84
N ALA A 183 -0.41 -8.15 16.94
CA ALA A 183 -0.91 -9.47 16.52
C ALA A 183 -0.70 -9.72 15.02
N ILE A 184 0.16 -8.95 14.36
CA ILE A 184 0.38 -8.97 12.91
C ILE A 184 1.85 -9.30 12.67
N GLU A 185 2.14 -10.31 11.85
CA GLU A 185 3.47 -10.41 11.25
C GLU A 185 3.62 -9.23 10.27
N PRO A 186 4.65 -8.38 10.41
CA PRO A 186 4.82 -7.22 9.57
C PRO A 186 4.92 -7.59 8.09
N TYR A 187 4.27 -6.79 7.23
CA TYR A 187 4.35 -6.94 5.78
C TYR A 187 4.19 -5.61 5.08
N ASP A 188 4.63 -5.55 3.82
CA ASP A 188 4.51 -4.36 2.99
C ASP A 188 3.37 -4.52 1.96
N VAL A 189 2.67 -3.41 1.72
CA VAL A 189 1.80 -3.22 0.57
C VAL A 189 2.57 -2.36 -0.43
N VAL A 190 3.07 -2.96 -1.49
CA VAL A 190 3.82 -2.29 -2.56
C VAL A 190 2.83 -1.85 -3.64
N ILE A 191 2.88 -0.58 -4.03
CA ILE A 191 1.89 0.06 -4.90
C ILE A 191 2.61 0.75 -6.05
N GLY A 192 2.16 0.53 -7.27
CA GLY A 192 2.68 1.22 -8.45
C GLY A 192 2.88 0.31 -9.64
N GLU A 193 3.37 0.89 -10.75
CA GLU A 193 3.64 0.16 -11.97
C GLU A 193 4.79 -0.84 -11.76
N GLY A 194 4.50 -2.11 -11.90
CA GLY A 194 5.52 -3.16 -11.77
C GLY A 194 5.65 -3.76 -10.38
N ALA A 195 4.81 -3.40 -9.41
CA ALA A 195 4.83 -3.94 -8.05
C ALA A 195 4.88 -5.50 -8.03
N MET A 196 4.26 -6.16 -9.00
CA MET A 196 4.31 -7.63 -9.15
C MET A 196 5.74 -8.17 -9.38
N ASN A 197 6.71 -7.35 -9.80
CA ASN A 197 8.09 -7.80 -9.99
C ASN A 197 8.76 -8.20 -8.66
N HIS A 198 8.23 -7.74 -7.51
CA HIS A 198 8.69 -8.11 -6.17
C HIS A 198 8.20 -9.48 -5.69
N LEU A 199 7.37 -10.18 -6.50
CA LEU A 199 6.74 -11.44 -6.09
C LEU A 199 7.76 -12.48 -5.61
N VAL A 200 8.90 -12.60 -6.29
CA VAL A 200 9.98 -13.52 -5.91
C VAL A 200 10.66 -13.09 -4.61
N ASP A 201 10.91 -11.79 -4.45
CA ASP A 201 11.56 -11.25 -3.25
C ASP A 201 10.67 -11.44 -2.00
N VAL A 202 9.36 -11.18 -2.13
CA VAL A 202 8.37 -11.33 -1.05
C VAL A 202 8.19 -12.80 -0.68
N LEU A 203 8.17 -13.72 -1.63
CA LEU A 203 8.08 -15.15 -1.35
C LEU A 203 9.36 -15.69 -0.68
N GLY A 204 10.53 -15.17 -1.05
CA GLY A 204 11.83 -15.59 -0.52
C GLY A 204 12.24 -16.99 -0.97
N PRO A 205 13.41 -17.48 -0.53
CA PRO A 205 14.04 -18.68 -1.10
C PRO A 205 13.49 -20.02 -0.58
N LYS A 206 12.57 -20.03 0.38
CA LYS A 206 12.12 -21.26 1.04
C LYS A 206 11.07 -22.08 0.29
N PRO A 207 10.02 -21.48 -0.35
CA PRO A 207 9.06 -22.27 -1.10
C PRO A 207 9.70 -22.96 -2.29
N ALA A 208 9.34 -24.22 -2.54
CA ALA A 208 9.68 -24.91 -3.77
C ALA A 208 8.53 -24.85 -4.78
N LYS A 209 7.30 -24.93 -4.26
CA LYS A 209 6.06 -24.91 -5.03
C LYS A 209 5.20 -23.71 -4.68
N ILE A 210 4.54 -23.16 -5.69
CA ILE A 210 3.61 -22.03 -5.55
C ILE A 210 2.27 -22.42 -6.17
N ALA A 211 1.20 -22.33 -5.37
CA ALA A 211 -0.16 -22.38 -5.86
C ALA A 211 -0.60 -20.97 -6.31
N LEU A 212 -0.65 -20.73 -7.61
CA LEU A 212 -1.11 -19.47 -8.20
C LEU A 212 -2.63 -19.58 -8.45
N ILE A 213 -3.42 -18.96 -7.58
CA ILE A 213 -4.88 -18.98 -7.62
C ILE A 213 -5.36 -17.70 -8.29
N HIS A 214 -6.12 -17.83 -9.39
CA HIS A 214 -6.62 -16.67 -10.13
C HIS A 214 -7.92 -16.96 -10.86
N THR A 215 -8.59 -15.91 -11.38
CA THR A 215 -9.79 -16.02 -12.19
C THR A 215 -9.46 -15.91 -13.68
N GLN A 216 -10.34 -16.41 -14.55
CA GLN A 216 -10.12 -16.37 -16.00
C GLN A 216 -9.97 -14.95 -16.57
N PRO A 217 -10.72 -13.91 -16.14
CA PRO A 217 -10.56 -12.55 -16.67
C PRO A 217 -9.15 -11.97 -16.50
N VAL A 218 -8.40 -12.42 -15.51
CA VAL A 218 -7.04 -11.92 -15.23
C VAL A 218 -5.92 -12.83 -15.74
N GLN A 219 -6.23 -13.74 -16.66
CA GLN A 219 -5.28 -14.72 -17.23
C GLN A 219 -3.96 -14.08 -17.70
N ARG A 220 -4.03 -12.92 -18.38
CA ARG A 220 -2.84 -12.20 -18.86
C ARG A 220 -1.89 -11.81 -17.73
N HIS A 221 -2.44 -11.41 -16.59
CA HIS A 221 -1.65 -11.05 -15.40
C HIS A 221 -1.12 -12.31 -14.71
N SER A 222 -1.90 -13.40 -14.68
CA SER A 222 -1.45 -14.71 -14.20
C SER A 222 -0.29 -15.26 -15.04
N ASP A 223 -0.33 -15.14 -16.35
CA ASP A 223 0.76 -15.56 -17.23
C ASP A 223 2.07 -14.84 -16.91
N ARG A 224 2.00 -13.51 -16.61
CA ARG A 224 3.14 -12.72 -16.17
C ARG A 224 3.64 -13.19 -14.80
N ALA A 225 2.76 -13.32 -13.82
CA ALA A 225 3.12 -13.80 -12.48
C ALA A 225 3.78 -15.18 -12.54
N ARG A 226 3.22 -16.10 -13.33
CA ARG A 226 3.77 -17.45 -13.55
C ARG A 226 5.17 -17.41 -14.19
N ALA A 227 5.39 -16.51 -15.14
CA ALA A 227 6.71 -16.33 -15.76
C ALA A 227 7.74 -15.83 -14.74
N LEU A 228 7.41 -14.84 -13.92
CA LEU A 228 8.27 -14.33 -12.83
C LEU A 228 8.60 -15.44 -11.82
N LEU A 229 7.60 -16.20 -11.38
CA LEU A 229 7.79 -17.30 -10.42
C LEU A 229 8.70 -18.39 -10.98
N ARG A 230 8.51 -18.80 -12.23
CA ARG A 230 9.37 -19.80 -12.88
C ARG A 230 10.82 -19.31 -13.08
N GLN A 231 11.01 -18.02 -13.41
CA GLN A 231 12.33 -17.40 -13.45
C GLN A 231 13.00 -17.37 -12.07
N GLY A 232 12.21 -17.22 -11.00
CA GLY A 232 12.66 -17.33 -9.61
C GLY A 232 12.98 -18.75 -9.17
N GLY A 233 12.78 -19.76 -10.02
CA GLY A 233 13.09 -21.17 -9.74
C GLY A 233 11.97 -21.96 -9.06
N TYR A 234 10.75 -21.43 -8.97
CA TYR A 234 9.61 -22.11 -8.35
C TYR A 234 8.88 -23.04 -9.34
N GLU A 235 8.39 -24.16 -8.83
CA GLU A 235 7.38 -24.97 -9.47
C GLU A 235 6.00 -24.33 -9.25
N VAL A 236 5.25 -24.05 -10.33
CA VAL A 236 3.99 -23.31 -10.25
C VAL A 236 2.81 -24.19 -10.62
N SER A 237 1.90 -24.38 -9.67
CA SER A 237 0.58 -24.97 -9.88
C SER A 237 -0.40 -23.84 -10.21
N ASP A 238 -0.88 -23.78 -11.43
CA ASP A 238 -1.78 -22.76 -11.96
C ASP A 238 -3.24 -23.18 -11.70
N ILE A 239 -3.97 -22.45 -10.85
CA ILE A 239 -5.30 -22.83 -10.36
C ILE A 239 -6.30 -21.76 -10.76
N VAL A 240 -7.13 -22.06 -11.76
CA VAL A 240 -8.21 -21.19 -12.22
C VAL A 240 -9.46 -21.46 -11.39
N ILE A 241 -10.04 -20.41 -10.81
CA ILE A 241 -11.28 -20.47 -10.05
C ILE A 241 -12.41 -19.71 -10.77
N PRO A 242 -13.68 -19.98 -10.47
CA PRO A 242 -14.80 -19.18 -10.94
C PRO A 242 -14.63 -17.70 -10.55
N ASP A 243 -15.07 -16.80 -11.43
CA ASP A 243 -14.96 -15.37 -11.19
C ASP A 243 -15.94 -14.87 -10.13
N ALA A 244 -15.53 -13.81 -9.41
CA ALA A 244 -16.29 -13.13 -8.37
C ALA A 244 -16.79 -14.07 -7.25
N GLU A 245 -17.98 -13.80 -6.67
CA GLU A 245 -18.52 -14.53 -5.50
C GLU A 245 -18.74 -16.03 -5.72
N PRO A 246 -19.09 -16.54 -6.93
CA PRO A 246 -19.14 -17.98 -7.19
C PRO A 246 -17.81 -18.72 -6.94
N GLY A 247 -16.67 -18.04 -7.06
CA GLY A 247 -15.35 -18.60 -6.74
C GLY A 247 -15.13 -18.80 -5.23
N LYS A 248 -15.83 -18.05 -4.41
CA LYS A 248 -15.59 -17.95 -2.96
C LYS A 248 -16.44 -18.91 -2.15
N THR A 249 -16.37 -20.21 -2.45
CA THR A 249 -17.20 -21.26 -1.84
C THR A 249 -16.36 -22.39 -1.25
N ILE A 250 -16.97 -23.16 -0.33
CA ILE A 250 -16.32 -24.34 0.27
C ILE A 250 -15.96 -25.39 -0.80
N THR A 251 -16.81 -25.58 -1.82
CA THR A 251 -16.55 -26.53 -2.90
C THR A 251 -15.30 -26.17 -3.70
N VAL A 252 -15.10 -24.88 -3.98
CA VAL A 252 -13.89 -24.41 -4.66
C VAL A 252 -12.66 -24.58 -3.77
N ALA A 253 -12.78 -24.23 -2.48
CA ALA A 253 -11.68 -24.40 -1.52
C ALA A 253 -11.29 -25.88 -1.38
N ASP A 254 -12.26 -26.78 -1.29
CA ASP A 254 -12.06 -28.23 -1.19
C ASP A 254 -11.30 -28.78 -2.42
N GLY A 255 -11.72 -28.39 -3.63
CA GLY A 255 -11.01 -28.78 -4.85
C GLY A 255 -9.58 -28.26 -4.92
N ILE A 256 -9.32 -27.07 -4.35
CA ILE A 256 -7.95 -26.54 -4.25
C ILE A 256 -7.14 -27.39 -3.27
N TRP A 257 -7.67 -27.70 -2.06
CA TRP A 257 -6.96 -28.53 -1.09
C TRP A 257 -6.66 -29.94 -1.62
N GLU A 258 -7.61 -30.55 -2.33
CA GLU A 258 -7.39 -31.84 -3.00
C GLU A 258 -6.21 -31.74 -3.99
N ARG A 259 -6.16 -30.68 -4.80
CA ARG A 259 -5.07 -30.46 -5.76
C ARG A 259 -3.74 -30.26 -5.05
N LEU A 260 -3.68 -29.41 -4.00
CA LEU A 260 -2.46 -29.22 -3.20
C LEU A 260 -1.95 -30.53 -2.60
N GLY A 261 -2.87 -31.40 -2.12
CA GLY A 261 -2.55 -32.72 -1.61
C GLY A 261 -1.96 -33.64 -2.67
N ASN A 262 -2.62 -33.74 -3.82
CA ASN A 262 -2.18 -34.58 -4.94
C ASN A 262 -0.83 -34.16 -5.51
N GLU A 263 -0.54 -32.86 -5.54
CA GLU A 263 0.73 -32.30 -6.01
C GLU A 263 1.81 -32.28 -4.91
N GLY A 264 1.49 -32.74 -3.68
CA GLY A 264 2.45 -32.86 -2.58
C GLY A 264 2.94 -31.52 -2.04
N PHE A 265 2.07 -30.53 -1.93
CA PHE A 265 2.39 -29.26 -1.28
C PHE A 265 2.68 -29.44 0.20
N THR A 266 3.76 -28.87 0.68
CA THR A 266 4.24 -28.93 2.06
C THR A 266 4.00 -27.62 2.80
N ARG A 267 4.33 -27.58 4.10
CA ARG A 267 4.25 -26.37 4.91
C ARG A 267 5.20 -25.24 4.49
N SER A 268 6.27 -25.58 3.77
CA SER A 268 7.23 -24.59 3.26
C SER A 268 6.86 -24.01 1.90
N ASP A 269 5.83 -24.54 1.25
CA ASP A 269 5.34 -24.01 -0.01
C ASP A 269 4.41 -22.81 0.23
N ALA A 270 3.97 -22.13 -0.84
CA ALA A 270 3.22 -20.89 -0.70
C ALA A 270 2.04 -20.79 -1.66
N VAL A 271 1.14 -19.86 -1.34
CA VAL A 271 -0.02 -19.51 -2.15
C VAL A 271 0.13 -18.08 -2.67
N VAL A 272 -0.22 -17.84 -3.92
CA VAL A 272 -0.36 -16.49 -4.50
C VAL A 272 -1.81 -16.33 -4.96
N GLY A 273 -2.50 -15.34 -4.39
CA GLY A 273 -3.84 -14.94 -4.80
C GLY A 273 -3.78 -13.77 -5.79
N LEU A 274 -4.23 -13.97 -7.03
CA LEU A 274 -4.21 -12.97 -8.08
C LEU A 274 -5.62 -12.74 -8.62
N GLY A 275 -6.16 -11.53 -8.41
CA GLY A 275 -7.52 -11.19 -8.84
C GLY A 275 -8.18 -10.10 -8.01
N GLY A 276 -9.50 -9.99 -8.13
CA GLY A 276 -10.32 -9.15 -7.28
C GLY A 276 -10.44 -9.69 -5.85
N GLY A 277 -11.20 -9.00 -5.00
CA GLY A 277 -11.35 -9.33 -3.57
C GLY A 277 -11.78 -10.78 -3.31
N ALA A 278 -12.64 -11.37 -4.14
CA ALA A 278 -13.06 -12.76 -3.97
C ALA A 278 -11.89 -13.75 -4.13
N ALA A 279 -11.01 -13.53 -5.11
CA ALA A 279 -9.84 -14.38 -5.33
C ALA A 279 -8.80 -14.23 -4.22
N THR A 280 -8.53 -13.00 -3.76
CA THR A 280 -7.57 -12.75 -2.68
C THR A 280 -8.06 -13.29 -1.33
N ASP A 281 -9.34 -13.16 -1.01
CA ASP A 281 -9.95 -13.73 0.20
C ASP A 281 -9.90 -15.26 0.23
N LEU A 282 -10.26 -15.89 -0.91
CA LEU A 282 -10.21 -17.35 -1.03
C LEU A 282 -8.77 -17.86 -0.92
N ALA A 283 -7.83 -17.24 -1.62
CA ALA A 283 -6.42 -17.63 -1.58
C ALA A 283 -5.85 -17.53 -0.17
N GLY A 284 -6.18 -16.46 0.55
CA GLY A 284 -5.80 -16.28 1.94
C GLY A 284 -6.43 -17.33 2.86
N PHE A 285 -7.70 -17.69 2.63
CA PHE A 285 -8.39 -18.75 3.40
C PHE A 285 -7.78 -20.14 3.13
N VAL A 286 -7.49 -20.45 1.87
CA VAL A 286 -6.77 -21.68 1.51
C VAL A 286 -5.40 -21.72 2.19
N ALA A 287 -4.64 -20.63 2.14
CA ALA A 287 -3.34 -20.54 2.79
C ALA A 287 -3.44 -20.70 4.31
N ALA A 288 -4.41 -20.05 4.94
CA ALA A 288 -4.62 -20.14 6.40
C ALA A 288 -4.96 -21.54 6.89
N THR A 289 -5.65 -22.32 6.06
CA THR A 289 -6.17 -23.64 6.43
C THR A 289 -5.29 -24.79 5.98
N TRP A 290 -4.58 -24.67 4.86
CA TRP A 290 -3.64 -25.69 4.40
C TRP A 290 -2.53 -25.90 5.41
N MET A 291 -2.36 -27.12 5.90
CA MET A 291 -1.36 -27.51 6.91
C MET A 291 -1.31 -26.60 8.15
N ARG A 292 -2.40 -25.92 8.50
CA ARG A 292 -2.56 -24.94 9.60
C ARG A 292 -1.80 -23.62 9.35
N GLY A 293 -1.59 -23.26 8.12
CA GLY A 293 -0.98 -22.01 7.69
C GLY A 293 0.26 -22.20 6.83
N VAL A 294 0.22 -21.66 5.63
CA VAL A 294 1.35 -21.55 4.71
C VAL A 294 1.50 -20.10 4.27
N ARG A 295 2.70 -19.72 3.86
CA ARG A 295 2.99 -18.36 3.36
C ARG A 295 2.06 -18.01 2.20
N TYR A 296 1.56 -16.76 2.16
CA TYR A 296 0.80 -16.30 1.00
C TYR A 296 1.06 -14.85 0.66
N VAL A 297 0.86 -14.49 -0.61
CA VAL A 297 1.00 -13.14 -1.15
C VAL A 297 -0.27 -12.79 -1.93
N ASN A 298 -0.77 -11.58 -1.76
CA ASN A 298 -1.87 -11.04 -2.55
C ASN A 298 -1.37 -10.17 -3.70
N CYS A 299 -1.89 -10.42 -4.90
CA CYS A 299 -1.71 -9.60 -6.10
C CYS A 299 -3.08 -9.09 -6.56
N PRO A 300 -3.64 -8.04 -5.92
CA PRO A 300 -4.94 -7.49 -6.28
C PRO A 300 -4.93 -6.89 -7.68
N THR A 301 -6.03 -7.08 -8.43
CA THR A 301 -6.17 -6.61 -9.81
C THR A 301 -7.37 -5.68 -10.03
N SER A 302 -8.12 -5.36 -8.99
CA SER A 302 -9.17 -4.34 -9.01
C SER A 302 -8.89 -3.28 -7.96
N LEU A 303 -9.37 -2.04 -8.19
CA LEU A 303 -9.16 -0.94 -7.25
C LEU A 303 -9.68 -1.30 -5.86
N LEU A 304 -10.90 -1.85 -5.75
CA LEU A 304 -11.48 -2.30 -4.49
C LEU A 304 -10.57 -3.30 -3.75
N ALA A 305 -9.99 -4.27 -4.47
CA ALA A 305 -9.09 -5.22 -3.86
C ALA A 305 -7.77 -4.59 -3.41
N MET A 306 -7.24 -3.60 -4.15
CA MET A 306 -6.02 -2.87 -3.80
C MET A 306 -6.20 -2.05 -2.52
N VAL A 307 -7.32 -1.34 -2.41
CA VAL A 307 -7.56 -0.41 -1.30
C VAL A 307 -8.19 -1.05 -0.06
N ASP A 308 -8.85 -2.21 -0.23
CA ASP A 308 -9.58 -2.86 0.88
C ASP A 308 -9.27 -4.34 1.02
N ALA A 309 -9.77 -5.24 0.18
CA ALA A 309 -9.83 -6.67 0.45
C ALA A 309 -8.47 -7.31 0.73
N SER A 310 -7.40 -6.93 0.02
CA SER A 310 -6.08 -7.56 0.13
C SER A 310 -5.31 -7.20 1.39
N THR A 311 -5.72 -6.15 2.12
CA THR A 311 -5.02 -5.63 3.30
C THR A 311 -5.78 -5.94 4.58
N GLY A 312 -5.07 -6.38 5.64
CA GLY A 312 -5.65 -6.56 6.97
C GLY A 312 -6.10 -7.98 7.30
N GLY A 313 -5.78 -8.96 6.44
CA GLY A 313 -5.83 -10.39 6.77
C GLY A 313 -7.22 -10.96 7.04
N LYS A 314 -8.31 -10.29 6.67
CA LYS A 314 -9.63 -10.92 6.62
C LYS A 314 -9.64 -11.86 5.42
N THR A 315 -9.77 -13.16 5.66
CA THR A 315 -9.85 -14.19 4.62
C THR A 315 -11.07 -15.05 4.87
N GLY A 316 -11.72 -15.56 3.82
CA GLY A 316 -12.91 -16.36 4.06
C GLY A 316 -13.66 -16.78 2.80
N ILE A 317 -14.71 -17.53 3.05
CA ILE A 317 -15.60 -18.07 2.03
C ILE A 317 -17.07 -17.78 2.37
N ASN A 318 -17.92 -17.86 1.36
CA ASN A 318 -19.35 -17.69 1.49
C ASN A 318 -20.02 -19.03 1.84
N THR A 319 -21.15 -18.91 2.53
CA THR A 319 -22.04 -20.02 2.81
C THR A 319 -23.44 -19.71 2.27
N PRO A 320 -24.35 -20.70 2.18
CA PRO A 320 -25.74 -20.43 1.80
C PRO A 320 -26.46 -19.41 2.71
N GLN A 321 -25.96 -19.21 3.93
CA GLN A 321 -26.55 -18.29 4.91
C GLN A 321 -26.05 -16.85 4.78
N GLY A 322 -24.88 -16.65 4.13
CA GLY A 322 -24.32 -15.31 3.93
C GLY A 322 -22.87 -15.28 3.48
N LYS A 323 -22.42 -14.08 3.10
CA LYS A 323 -21.02 -13.82 2.72
C LYS A 323 -20.12 -13.85 3.95
N ASN A 324 -18.89 -14.34 3.77
CA ASN A 324 -17.77 -14.23 4.73
C ASN A 324 -18.03 -14.80 6.13
N LEU A 325 -19.01 -15.71 6.28
CA LEU A 325 -19.34 -16.29 7.59
C LEU A 325 -18.33 -17.35 8.07
N VAL A 326 -17.55 -17.91 7.15
CA VAL A 326 -16.47 -18.85 7.45
C VAL A 326 -15.16 -18.25 6.97
N GLY A 327 -14.22 -18.06 7.88
CA GLY A 327 -12.97 -17.42 7.54
C GLY A 327 -11.92 -17.48 8.65
N SER A 328 -10.79 -16.84 8.38
CA SER A 328 -9.67 -16.72 9.31
C SER A 328 -9.08 -15.31 9.25
N PHE A 329 -8.57 -14.84 10.38
CA PHE A 329 -7.64 -13.69 10.37
C PHE A 329 -6.23 -14.23 10.07
N TYR A 330 -5.78 -14.05 8.85
CA TYR A 330 -4.49 -14.53 8.38
C TYR A 330 -3.82 -13.49 7.49
N THR A 331 -2.73 -12.90 7.97
CA THR A 331 -2.04 -11.79 7.27
C THR A 331 -1.17 -12.30 6.14
N PRO A 332 -1.12 -11.60 4.99
CA PRO A 332 -0.22 -11.95 3.89
C PRO A 332 1.24 -11.68 4.25
N ALA A 333 2.16 -12.33 3.54
CA ALA A 333 3.59 -11.99 3.60
C ALA A 333 3.91 -10.70 2.82
N GLY A 334 3.00 -10.26 1.98
CA GLY A 334 3.03 -9.01 1.24
C GLY A 334 1.82 -8.85 0.33
N VAL A 335 1.56 -7.62 -0.06
CA VAL A 335 0.53 -7.26 -1.04
C VAL A 335 1.19 -6.49 -2.17
N LEU A 336 0.96 -6.90 -3.40
CA LEU A 336 1.57 -6.32 -4.60
C LEU A 336 0.48 -5.69 -5.48
N ALA A 337 0.13 -4.43 -5.19
CA ALA A 337 -0.88 -3.66 -5.90
C ALA A 337 -0.28 -3.03 -7.18
N ASP A 338 -0.13 -3.85 -8.21
CA ASP A 338 0.46 -3.45 -9.49
C ASP A 338 -0.57 -2.67 -10.32
N THR A 339 -0.39 -1.35 -10.46
CA THR A 339 -1.28 -0.46 -11.23
C THR A 339 -1.45 -0.89 -12.68
N LYS A 340 -0.48 -1.64 -13.26
CA LYS A 340 -0.62 -2.25 -14.59
C LYS A 340 -1.85 -3.14 -14.72
N THR A 341 -2.31 -3.73 -13.64
CA THR A 341 -3.48 -4.60 -13.69
C THR A 341 -4.77 -3.82 -13.92
N LEU A 342 -4.82 -2.55 -13.53
CA LEU A 342 -5.95 -1.66 -13.77
C LEU A 342 -6.15 -1.34 -15.26
N ALA A 343 -5.11 -1.47 -16.09
CA ALA A 343 -5.21 -1.26 -17.54
C ALA A 343 -6.20 -2.19 -18.24
N THR A 344 -6.60 -3.28 -17.61
CA THR A 344 -7.59 -4.23 -18.13
C THR A 344 -8.90 -4.21 -17.35
N LEU A 345 -9.02 -3.30 -16.36
CA LEU A 345 -10.19 -3.23 -15.51
C LEU A 345 -11.32 -2.45 -16.21
N PRO A 346 -12.55 -3.00 -16.27
CA PRO A 346 -13.72 -2.25 -16.73
C PRO A 346 -13.99 -1.01 -15.87
N ASN A 347 -14.46 0.07 -16.50
CA ASN A 347 -14.72 1.35 -15.85
C ASN A 347 -15.69 1.21 -14.65
N ASP A 348 -16.78 0.46 -14.80
CA ASP A 348 -17.78 0.25 -13.76
C ASP A 348 -17.21 -0.49 -12.53
N ILE A 349 -16.21 -1.35 -12.71
CA ILE A 349 -15.48 -2.01 -11.62
C ILE A 349 -14.44 -1.07 -11.00
N PHE A 350 -13.87 -0.16 -11.78
CA PHE A 350 -12.99 0.87 -11.25
C PHE A 350 -13.75 1.86 -10.37
N ILE A 351 -14.87 2.40 -10.85
CA ILE A 351 -15.74 3.35 -10.12
C ILE A 351 -16.23 2.74 -8.80
N GLU A 352 -16.62 1.47 -8.79
CA GLU A 352 -16.97 0.76 -7.54
C GLU A 352 -15.89 0.91 -6.47
N GLY A 353 -14.62 0.77 -6.85
CA GLY A 353 -13.49 0.90 -5.93
C GLY A 353 -13.37 2.29 -5.31
N LEU A 354 -13.81 3.34 -6.01
CA LEU A 354 -13.79 4.71 -5.50
C LEU A 354 -14.71 4.92 -4.28
N GLY A 355 -15.71 4.05 -4.08
CA GLY A 355 -16.56 4.09 -2.88
C GLY A 355 -15.75 3.87 -1.60
N GLU A 356 -14.85 2.90 -1.58
CA GLU A 356 -13.97 2.63 -0.44
C GLU A 356 -12.87 3.69 -0.28
N VAL A 357 -12.40 4.26 -1.39
CA VAL A 357 -11.46 5.40 -1.37
C VAL A 357 -12.12 6.60 -0.70
N ALA A 358 -13.31 7.02 -1.16
CA ALA A 358 -14.05 8.13 -0.58
C ALA A 358 -14.37 7.91 0.90
N LYS A 359 -14.78 6.69 1.29
CA LYS A 359 -14.99 6.33 2.69
C LYS A 359 -13.74 6.62 3.54
N SER A 360 -12.56 6.23 3.06
CA SER A 360 -11.30 6.47 3.78
C SER A 360 -10.98 7.95 3.94
N GLY A 361 -11.37 8.77 2.96
CA GLY A 361 -11.30 10.22 3.04
C GLY A 361 -12.20 10.78 4.14
N PHE A 362 -13.47 10.40 4.13
CA PHE A 362 -14.43 10.86 5.13
C PHE A 362 -14.06 10.47 6.56
N ILE A 363 -13.58 9.24 6.75
CA ILE A 363 -13.32 8.74 8.13
C ILE A 363 -11.99 9.19 8.72
N ARG A 364 -10.97 9.57 7.89
CA ARG A 364 -9.64 9.82 8.45
C ARG A 364 -8.68 10.70 7.64
N ASP A 365 -8.62 10.61 6.32
CA ASP A 365 -7.65 11.36 5.49
C ASP A 365 -8.39 12.30 4.52
N PRO A 366 -8.71 13.53 4.95
CA PRO A 366 -9.45 14.49 4.13
C PRO A 366 -8.79 14.83 2.80
N GLU A 367 -7.46 14.67 2.69
CA GLU A 367 -6.74 14.92 1.43
C GLU A 367 -7.21 13.97 0.31
N ILE A 368 -7.66 12.77 0.66
CA ILE A 368 -8.31 11.87 -0.32
C ILE A 368 -9.52 12.56 -0.96
N LEU A 369 -10.33 13.28 -0.18
CA LEU A 369 -11.51 13.95 -0.71
C LEU A 369 -11.15 15.08 -1.67
N HIS A 370 -10.10 15.86 -1.36
CA HIS A 370 -9.60 16.91 -2.24
C HIS A 370 -9.09 16.33 -3.57
N ILE A 371 -8.31 15.25 -3.51
CA ILE A 371 -7.81 14.57 -4.72
C ILE A 371 -8.99 14.03 -5.56
N LEU A 372 -10.01 13.47 -4.91
CA LEU A 372 -11.21 12.99 -5.61
C LEU A 372 -12.00 14.12 -6.27
N GLU A 373 -12.13 15.29 -5.62
CA GLU A 373 -12.77 16.47 -6.20
C GLU A 373 -12.00 17.00 -7.41
N ASP A 374 -10.71 17.21 -7.26
CA ASP A 374 -9.85 17.79 -8.30
C ASP A 374 -9.80 16.92 -9.56
N HIS A 375 -9.93 15.60 -9.40
CA HIS A 375 -9.83 14.61 -10.48
C HIS A 375 -11.12 13.84 -10.77
N ALA A 376 -12.28 14.31 -10.27
CA ALA A 376 -13.55 13.57 -10.38
C ALA A 376 -13.93 13.23 -11.82
N ALA A 377 -13.75 14.17 -12.75
CA ALA A 377 -14.09 13.98 -14.16
C ALA A 377 -13.20 12.93 -14.83
N GLU A 378 -11.90 12.93 -14.56
CA GLU A 378 -10.91 11.97 -15.09
C GLU A 378 -11.13 10.58 -14.50
N LEU A 379 -11.38 10.50 -13.18
CA LEU A 379 -11.67 9.25 -12.49
C LEU A 379 -12.97 8.62 -13.01
N ARG A 380 -14.01 9.41 -13.22
CA ARG A 380 -15.28 8.95 -13.81
C ARG A 380 -15.12 8.47 -15.25
N ALA A 381 -14.26 9.14 -16.02
CA ALA A 381 -13.96 8.79 -17.40
C ALA A 381 -12.84 7.75 -17.55
N PHE A 382 -12.47 7.05 -16.46
CA PHE A 382 -11.40 6.07 -16.48
C PHE A 382 -11.51 5.11 -17.66
N ASP A 383 -10.40 5.00 -18.43
CA ASP A 383 -10.24 4.03 -19.49
C ASP A 383 -8.89 3.31 -19.32
N GLY A 384 -8.96 2.04 -18.96
CA GLY A 384 -7.77 1.22 -18.76
C GLY A 384 -6.81 1.21 -19.96
N SER A 385 -7.32 1.38 -21.17
CA SER A 385 -6.49 1.37 -22.39
C SER A 385 -5.54 2.58 -22.50
N THR A 386 -5.90 3.71 -21.88
CA THR A 386 -5.13 4.97 -21.87
C THR A 386 -4.53 5.30 -20.51
N PHE A 387 -4.77 4.47 -19.51
CA PHE A 387 -4.43 4.73 -18.11
C PHE A 387 -2.92 4.74 -17.86
N LEU A 388 -2.19 3.71 -18.35
CA LEU A 388 -0.76 3.56 -18.09
C LEU A 388 0.05 4.70 -18.72
N GLY A 389 0.94 5.31 -17.92
CA GLY A 389 1.77 6.44 -18.32
C GLY A 389 1.02 7.76 -18.43
N SER A 390 -0.26 7.81 -18.06
CA SER A 390 -1.03 9.04 -17.96
C SER A 390 -0.85 9.69 -16.58
N PRO A 391 -1.10 11.01 -16.44
CA PRO A 391 -1.11 11.66 -15.12
C PRO A 391 -2.09 11.03 -14.12
N LEU A 392 -3.17 10.41 -14.60
CA LEU A 392 -4.16 9.75 -13.77
C LEU A 392 -3.57 8.51 -13.04
N GLU A 393 -2.53 7.87 -13.58
CA GLU A 393 -1.87 6.74 -12.93
C GLU A 393 -1.26 7.13 -11.59
N ASP A 394 -0.56 8.27 -11.54
CA ASP A 394 0.03 8.80 -10.30
C ASP A 394 -1.04 9.18 -9.27
N VAL A 395 -2.13 9.80 -9.73
CA VAL A 395 -3.29 10.15 -8.89
C VAL A 395 -3.91 8.89 -8.27
N VAL A 396 -4.14 7.86 -9.08
CA VAL A 396 -4.72 6.59 -8.60
C VAL A 396 -3.75 5.88 -7.65
N ALA A 397 -2.46 5.88 -7.94
CA ALA A 397 -1.45 5.29 -7.06
C ALA A 397 -1.40 6.02 -5.70
N GLU A 398 -1.54 7.35 -5.67
CA GLU A 398 -1.64 8.13 -4.44
C GLU A 398 -2.92 7.82 -3.67
N LEU A 399 -4.06 7.76 -4.32
CA LEU A 399 -5.32 7.37 -3.69
C LEU A 399 -5.24 5.96 -3.07
N ILE A 400 -4.63 5.00 -3.76
CA ILE A 400 -4.41 3.66 -3.22
C ILE A 400 -3.51 3.74 -1.98
N GLU A 401 -2.38 4.43 -2.05
CA GLU A 401 -1.45 4.56 -0.94
C GLU A 401 -2.11 5.17 0.30
N ARG A 402 -2.82 6.30 0.15
CA ARG A 402 -3.51 6.98 1.24
C ARG A 402 -4.60 6.09 1.85
N THR A 403 -5.40 5.45 1.02
CA THR A 403 -6.46 4.53 1.48
C THR A 403 -5.88 3.34 2.24
N VAL A 404 -4.80 2.74 1.74
CA VAL A 404 -4.09 1.66 2.43
C VAL A 404 -3.49 2.13 3.75
N LYS A 405 -2.95 3.35 3.84
CA LYS A 405 -2.46 3.94 5.12
C LYS A 405 -3.60 4.07 6.15
N VAL A 406 -4.77 4.55 5.73
CA VAL A 406 -5.96 4.61 6.60
C VAL A 406 -6.33 3.22 7.10
N LYS A 407 -6.37 2.24 6.21
CA LYS A 407 -6.68 0.86 6.59
C LYS A 407 -5.61 0.24 7.49
N ALA A 408 -4.34 0.42 7.17
CA ALA A 408 -3.22 -0.06 7.96
C ALA A 408 -3.26 0.48 9.40
N TYR A 409 -3.58 1.76 9.60
CA TYR A 409 -3.75 2.36 10.91
C TYR A 409 -4.79 1.61 11.77
N HIS A 410 -5.97 1.34 11.20
CA HIS A 410 -7.04 0.65 11.91
C HIS A 410 -6.71 -0.83 12.18
N VAL A 411 -6.14 -1.50 11.19
CA VAL A 411 -5.75 -2.92 11.28
C VAL A 411 -4.60 -3.12 12.28
N SER A 412 -3.61 -2.24 12.27
CA SER A 412 -2.45 -2.30 13.18
C SER A 412 -2.86 -2.21 14.64
N SER A 413 -3.89 -1.42 14.92
CA SER A 413 -4.42 -1.22 16.27
C SER A 413 -5.41 -2.31 16.69
N ASP A 414 -6.15 -2.90 15.73
CA ASP A 414 -7.25 -3.82 16.02
C ASP A 414 -7.45 -4.84 14.88
N LEU A 415 -6.61 -5.87 14.83
CA LEU A 415 -6.71 -6.92 13.79
C LEU A 415 -8.08 -7.63 13.77
N LYS A 416 -8.70 -7.83 14.95
CA LYS A 416 -9.92 -8.66 15.12
C LYS A 416 -11.23 -7.87 15.16
N GLU A 417 -11.20 -6.57 14.83
CA GLU A 417 -12.40 -5.72 14.74
C GLU A 417 -13.24 -5.71 16.03
N LYS A 418 -12.60 -5.41 17.15
CA LYS A 418 -13.24 -5.30 18.46
C LYS A 418 -13.34 -3.86 18.99
N GLY A 419 -12.90 -2.88 18.21
CA GLY A 419 -12.87 -1.48 18.59
C GLY A 419 -12.60 -0.57 17.39
N LEU A 420 -11.39 0.00 17.29
CA LEU A 420 -11.05 1.04 16.30
C LEU A 420 -11.31 0.63 14.84
N ARG A 421 -11.12 -0.64 14.50
CA ARG A 421 -11.38 -1.16 13.14
C ARG A 421 -12.86 -1.14 12.75
N GLU A 422 -13.79 -1.06 13.71
CA GLU A 422 -15.22 -0.92 13.43
C GLU A 422 -15.54 0.38 12.68
N PHE A 423 -14.71 1.42 12.81
CA PHE A 423 -14.87 2.68 12.09
C PHE A 423 -14.75 2.55 10.57
N LEU A 424 -14.07 1.50 10.09
CA LEU A 424 -14.07 1.16 8.66
C LEU A 424 -15.47 0.77 8.13
N ASN A 425 -16.43 0.51 9.01
CA ASN A 425 -17.81 0.18 8.65
C ASN A 425 -18.71 1.41 8.43
N TYR A 426 -18.13 2.62 8.28
CA TYR A 426 -18.89 3.79 7.83
C TYR A 426 -19.62 3.50 6.50
N GLY A 427 -20.93 3.70 6.46
CA GLY A 427 -21.78 3.36 5.32
C GLY A 427 -22.17 1.86 5.20
N HIS A 428 -21.45 0.94 5.85
CA HIS A 428 -21.63 -0.49 5.63
C HIS A 428 -22.93 -1.06 6.21
N THR A 429 -23.49 -0.49 7.28
CA THR A 429 -24.72 -1.00 7.88
C THR A 429 -25.88 -0.99 6.87
N MET A 430 -26.03 0.12 6.14
CA MET A 430 -27.02 0.24 5.06
C MET A 430 -26.54 -0.46 3.78
N GLY A 431 -25.25 -0.33 3.44
CA GLY A 431 -24.67 -0.95 2.25
C GLY A 431 -24.89 -2.46 2.21
N HIS A 432 -24.60 -3.18 3.30
CA HIS A 432 -24.84 -4.63 3.40
C HIS A 432 -26.32 -5.03 3.30
N ALA A 433 -27.24 -4.18 3.81
CA ALA A 433 -28.67 -4.41 3.65
C ALA A 433 -29.08 -4.30 2.17
N ILE A 434 -28.58 -3.28 1.45
CA ILE A 434 -28.79 -3.11 0.00
C ILE A 434 -28.25 -4.34 -0.75
N GLU A 435 -26.98 -4.75 -0.51
CA GLU A 435 -26.40 -5.92 -1.18
C GLU A 435 -27.28 -7.18 -1.03
N LYS A 436 -27.80 -7.43 0.18
CA LYS A 436 -28.64 -8.59 0.46
C LYS A 436 -30.00 -8.51 -0.25
N LEU A 437 -30.67 -7.35 -0.22
CA LEU A 437 -31.95 -7.15 -0.88
C LEU A 437 -31.84 -7.24 -2.40
N GLU A 438 -30.75 -6.75 -2.94
CA GLU A 438 -30.42 -6.84 -4.36
C GLU A 438 -29.85 -8.21 -4.77
N HIS A 439 -29.85 -9.19 -3.88
CA HIS A 439 -29.29 -10.55 -4.13
C HIS A 439 -27.87 -10.49 -4.68
N PHE A 440 -27.06 -9.54 -4.14
CA PHE A 440 -25.67 -9.28 -4.52
C PHE A 440 -25.45 -8.89 -5.99
N ARG A 441 -26.50 -8.41 -6.67
CA ARG A 441 -26.40 -7.83 -8.02
C ARG A 441 -25.81 -6.42 -7.98
N TRP A 442 -26.04 -5.69 -6.90
CA TRP A 442 -25.37 -4.43 -6.65
C TRP A 442 -23.91 -4.67 -6.21
N ARG A 443 -23.02 -3.87 -6.77
CA ARG A 443 -21.61 -3.92 -6.41
C ARG A 443 -21.39 -3.31 -5.04
N HIS A 444 -20.42 -3.84 -4.31
CA HIS A 444 -20.14 -3.45 -2.93
C HIS A 444 -19.92 -1.94 -2.75
N GLY A 445 -19.00 -1.34 -3.52
CA GLY A 445 -18.69 0.09 -3.39
C GLY A 445 -19.89 1.00 -3.73
N ASN A 446 -20.75 0.58 -4.66
CA ASN A 446 -22.00 1.29 -4.95
C ASN A 446 -22.97 1.27 -3.76
N ALA A 447 -23.10 0.12 -3.12
CA ALA A 447 -23.95 -0.03 -1.94
C ALA A 447 -23.39 0.77 -0.74
N VAL A 448 -22.06 0.76 -0.56
CA VAL A 448 -21.37 1.56 0.47
C VAL A 448 -21.51 3.06 0.21
N ALA A 449 -21.47 3.51 -1.05
CA ALA A 449 -21.69 4.92 -1.40
C ALA A 449 -23.08 5.41 -0.94
N VAL A 450 -24.14 4.67 -1.27
CA VAL A 450 -25.50 4.99 -0.75
C VAL A 450 -25.54 4.89 0.77
N GLY A 451 -24.85 3.90 1.34
CA GLY A 451 -24.74 3.73 2.79
C GLY A 451 -24.06 4.89 3.50
N MET A 452 -23.05 5.53 2.87
CA MET A 452 -22.42 6.75 3.40
C MET A 452 -23.39 7.92 3.39
N VAL A 453 -24.16 8.11 2.31
CA VAL A 453 -25.22 9.13 2.26
C VAL A 453 -26.27 8.89 3.34
N TYR A 454 -26.70 7.63 3.54
CA TYR A 454 -27.62 7.26 4.61
C TYR A 454 -27.05 7.61 6.00
N ALA A 455 -25.78 7.28 6.26
CA ALA A 455 -25.13 7.58 7.53
C ALA A 455 -24.99 9.10 7.76
N ALA A 456 -24.72 9.87 6.72
CA ALA A 456 -24.67 11.34 6.78
C ALA A 456 -26.05 11.94 7.05
N GLU A 457 -27.12 11.48 6.37
CA GLU A 457 -28.51 11.91 6.64
C GLU A 457 -28.91 11.61 8.09
N LEU A 458 -28.57 10.41 8.58
CA LEU A 458 -28.84 10.02 9.96
C LEU A 458 -28.09 10.91 10.95
N ALA A 459 -26.82 11.18 10.71
CA ALA A 459 -26.01 12.08 11.53
C ALA A 459 -26.58 13.50 11.57
N HIS A 460 -27.04 14.02 10.42
CA HIS A 460 -27.68 15.32 10.32
C HIS A 460 -28.99 15.37 11.13
N LEU A 461 -29.86 14.39 10.97
CA LEU A 461 -31.15 14.33 11.66
C LEU A 461 -31.04 14.33 13.19
N ILE A 462 -29.93 13.83 13.71
CA ILE A 462 -29.64 13.80 15.16
C ILE A 462 -28.70 14.93 15.61
N GLY A 463 -28.30 15.84 14.70
CA GLY A 463 -27.55 17.06 15.01
C GLY A 463 -26.04 16.89 15.17
N TYR A 464 -25.43 15.83 14.63
CA TYR A 464 -23.96 15.68 14.61
C TYR A 464 -23.31 16.51 13.52
N ILE A 465 -23.91 16.58 12.33
CA ILE A 465 -23.40 17.34 11.17
C ILE A 465 -24.48 18.27 10.60
N ASP A 466 -24.07 19.27 9.83
CA ASP A 466 -24.97 20.16 9.11
C ASP A 466 -25.41 19.58 7.74
N GLN A 467 -26.34 20.25 7.10
CA GLN A 467 -26.85 19.86 5.78
C GLN A 467 -25.79 20.02 4.69
N ASP A 468 -24.89 20.99 4.82
CA ASP A 468 -23.84 21.23 3.84
C ASP A 468 -22.93 20.02 3.69
N LEU A 469 -22.61 19.33 4.82
CA LEU A 469 -21.80 18.11 4.78
C LEU A 469 -22.55 16.92 4.17
N VAL A 470 -23.88 16.83 4.34
CA VAL A 470 -24.70 15.82 3.64
C VAL A 470 -24.69 16.07 2.12
N ASP A 471 -24.88 17.33 1.72
CA ASP A 471 -24.88 17.72 0.31
C ASP A 471 -23.49 17.50 -0.33
N TYR A 472 -22.43 17.69 0.45
CA TYR A 472 -21.07 17.38 0.05
C TYR A 472 -20.89 15.88 -0.24
N HIS A 473 -21.36 14.97 0.62
CA HIS A 473 -21.34 13.54 0.33
C HIS A 473 -22.00 13.20 -0.99
N ARG A 474 -23.22 13.73 -1.22
CA ARG A 474 -23.97 13.48 -2.45
C ARG A 474 -23.24 14.01 -3.68
N SER A 475 -22.75 15.24 -3.63
CA SER A 475 -22.10 15.89 -4.77
C SER A 475 -20.78 15.17 -5.13
N LEU A 476 -19.94 14.86 -4.15
CA LEU A 476 -18.66 14.19 -4.38
C LEU A 476 -18.85 12.78 -4.95
N LEU A 477 -19.71 11.96 -4.34
CA LEU A 477 -19.95 10.60 -4.81
C LEU A 477 -20.56 10.58 -6.22
N ALA A 478 -21.55 11.45 -6.49
CA ALA A 478 -22.17 11.57 -7.80
C ALA A 478 -21.22 12.08 -8.88
N SER A 479 -20.29 12.98 -8.56
CA SER A 479 -19.30 13.49 -9.51
C SER A 479 -18.42 12.39 -10.09
N MET A 480 -18.10 11.37 -9.29
CA MET A 480 -17.33 10.18 -9.69
C MET A 480 -18.19 9.10 -10.37
N GLY A 481 -19.52 9.27 -10.45
CA GLY A 481 -20.44 8.28 -11.03
C GLY A 481 -20.94 7.22 -10.04
N LEU A 482 -20.70 7.38 -8.74
CA LEU A 482 -21.24 6.51 -7.71
C LEU A 482 -22.72 6.87 -7.43
N PRO A 483 -23.59 5.87 -7.12
CA PRO A 483 -24.98 6.14 -6.76
C PRO A 483 -25.08 6.81 -5.38
N THR A 484 -26.04 7.71 -5.23
CA THR A 484 -26.34 8.42 -3.97
C THR A 484 -27.76 8.16 -3.48
N SER A 485 -28.52 7.34 -4.18
CA SER A 485 -29.89 6.95 -3.84
C SER A 485 -30.17 5.49 -4.18
N TRP A 486 -31.18 4.90 -3.54
CA TRP A 486 -31.61 3.52 -3.77
C TRP A 486 -33.09 3.33 -3.46
N ASN A 487 -33.85 2.70 -4.38
CA ASN A 487 -35.28 2.53 -4.33
C ASN A 487 -35.72 1.04 -4.35
N GLY A 488 -34.83 0.11 -4.00
CA GLY A 488 -35.05 -1.33 -4.24
C GLY A 488 -35.73 -2.13 -3.14
N GLY A 489 -36.20 -1.52 -2.04
CA GLY A 489 -36.82 -2.25 -0.94
C GLY A 489 -37.67 -1.40 0.01
N SER A 490 -38.38 -2.04 0.94
CA SER A 490 -39.11 -1.37 2.00
C SER A 490 -38.21 -1.08 3.22
N PHE A 491 -38.60 -0.09 4.03
CA PHE A 491 -37.90 0.18 5.29
C PHE A 491 -37.89 -1.03 6.22
N ASP A 492 -39.00 -1.76 6.34
CA ASP A 492 -39.10 -2.93 7.21
C ASP A 492 -38.13 -4.04 6.81
N ASP A 493 -37.95 -4.29 5.50
CA ASP A 493 -36.98 -5.26 5.00
C ASP A 493 -35.54 -4.86 5.33
N VAL A 494 -35.19 -3.58 5.12
CA VAL A 494 -33.89 -3.03 5.44
C VAL A 494 -33.60 -3.12 6.94
N LEU A 495 -34.55 -2.68 7.78
CA LEU A 495 -34.44 -2.70 9.23
C LEU A 495 -34.23 -4.13 9.76
N ALA A 496 -35.00 -5.08 9.22
CA ALA A 496 -34.86 -6.50 9.58
C ALA A 496 -33.47 -7.05 9.26
N LEU A 497 -32.84 -6.61 8.16
CA LEU A 497 -31.48 -7.01 7.80
C LEU A 497 -30.43 -6.33 8.67
N MET A 498 -30.58 -5.05 8.98
CA MET A 498 -29.70 -4.33 9.91
C MET A 498 -29.66 -4.99 11.30
N HIS A 499 -30.79 -5.43 11.80
CA HIS A 499 -30.87 -6.18 13.07
C HIS A 499 -30.22 -7.57 12.98
N ARG A 500 -30.31 -8.25 11.83
CA ARG A 500 -29.70 -9.59 11.65
C ARG A 500 -28.16 -9.54 11.63
N ASP A 501 -27.61 -8.54 11.03
CA ASP A 501 -26.15 -8.36 10.93
C ASP A 501 -25.50 -8.20 12.32
N LYS A 502 -26.27 -7.73 13.30
CA LYS A 502 -25.81 -7.40 14.67
C LYS A 502 -26.30 -8.35 15.77
N LYS A 503 -27.01 -9.45 15.45
CA LYS A 503 -27.44 -10.46 16.45
C LYS A 503 -26.30 -11.05 17.29
N ALA A 504 -25.07 -10.93 16.85
CA ALA A 504 -23.89 -11.33 17.64
C ALA A 504 -23.59 -10.38 18.82
N ARG A 505 -24.27 -9.22 18.96
CA ARG A 505 -23.96 -8.15 19.94
C ARG A 505 -25.20 -7.64 20.73
N GLY A 506 -26.25 -8.41 20.86
CA GLY A 506 -27.33 -8.09 21.83
C GLY A 506 -28.53 -7.32 21.27
N ASN A 507 -28.81 -7.35 19.98
CA ASN A 507 -30.03 -6.79 19.35
C ASN A 507 -30.13 -5.25 19.27
N GLU A 508 -29.06 -4.53 19.61
CA GLU A 508 -29.03 -3.05 19.53
C GLU A 508 -28.54 -2.59 18.15
N LEU A 509 -29.19 -1.56 17.57
CA LEU A 509 -28.74 -0.94 16.34
C LEU A 509 -27.55 -0.01 16.64
N ARG A 510 -26.44 -0.26 15.95
CA ARG A 510 -25.26 0.58 16.02
C ARG A 510 -24.85 1.01 14.63
N PHE A 511 -24.58 2.30 14.46
CA PHE A 511 -24.05 2.88 13.25
C PHE A 511 -22.67 3.52 13.53
N VAL A 512 -21.87 3.61 12.49
CA VAL A 512 -20.72 4.52 12.45
C VAL A 512 -21.17 5.75 11.70
N VAL A 513 -21.05 6.93 12.30
CA VAL A 513 -21.42 8.21 11.70
C VAL A 513 -20.28 9.22 11.84
N LEU A 514 -20.30 10.29 11.05
CA LEU A 514 -19.38 11.42 11.21
C LEU A 514 -19.93 12.43 12.23
N ASP A 515 -19.04 13.06 12.97
CA ASP A 515 -19.29 14.34 13.66
C ASP A 515 -18.52 15.49 12.98
N GLU A 516 -17.43 15.16 12.26
CA GLU A 516 -16.73 16.03 11.32
C GLU A 516 -15.95 15.20 10.29
N ILE A 517 -15.50 15.83 9.21
CA ILE A 517 -14.65 15.15 8.21
C ILE A 517 -13.34 14.71 8.88
N GLY A 518 -12.99 13.44 8.71
CA GLY A 518 -11.80 12.83 9.30
C GLY A 518 -12.03 12.27 10.71
N HIS A 519 -13.22 12.44 11.28
CA HIS A 519 -13.56 11.89 12.59
C HIS A 519 -14.91 11.17 12.58
N VAL A 520 -14.92 9.96 13.13
CA VAL A 520 -16.10 9.08 13.19
C VAL A 520 -16.39 8.66 14.62
N VAL A 521 -17.66 8.50 14.91
CA VAL A 521 -18.16 8.09 16.21
C VAL A 521 -19.15 6.92 16.07
N HIS A 522 -19.31 6.16 17.16
CA HIS A 522 -20.41 5.20 17.27
C HIS A 522 -21.72 5.88 17.66
N LEU A 523 -22.78 5.53 16.96
CA LEU A 523 -24.13 5.92 17.27
C LEU A 523 -24.93 4.68 17.66
N ASP A 524 -25.18 4.54 18.95
CA ASP A 524 -25.92 3.41 19.51
C ASP A 524 -27.41 3.79 19.68
N ASN A 525 -28.30 2.92 19.18
CA ASN A 525 -29.75 3.03 19.32
C ASN A 525 -30.34 4.42 18.96
N PRO A 526 -30.09 4.94 17.72
CA PRO A 526 -30.68 6.20 17.31
C PRO A 526 -32.22 6.15 17.37
N PRO A 527 -32.91 7.30 17.46
CA PRO A 527 -34.36 7.36 17.39
C PRO A 527 -34.90 6.68 16.12
N ALA A 528 -35.88 5.80 16.27
CA ALA A 528 -36.44 5.03 15.15
C ALA A 528 -36.96 5.93 14.03
N GLU A 529 -37.55 7.09 14.39
CA GLU A 529 -38.01 8.10 13.44
C GLU A 529 -36.86 8.68 12.59
N ALA A 530 -35.68 8.88 13.18
CA ALA A 530 -34.51 9.37 12.44
C ALA A 530 -33.97 8.28 11.49
N VAL A 531 -33.97 7.02 11.91
CA VAL A 531 -33.55 5.88 11.07
C VAL A 531 -34.47 5.74 9.86
N GLU A 532 -35.79 5.85 10.05
CA GLU A 532 -36.77 5.78 8.97
C GLU A 532 -36.70 7.01 8.06
N GLU A 533 -36.53 8.23 8.62
CA GLU A 533 -36.42 9.46 7.82
C GLU A 533 -35.14 9.45 6.97
N ALA A 534 -34.01 9.02 7.52
CA ALA A 534 -32.77 8.87 6.75
C ALA A 534 -32.97 7.90 5.57
N PHE A 535 -33.71 6.80 5.79
CA PHE A 535 -34.06 5.86 4.71
C PHE A 535 -34.91 6.55 3.62
N ARG A 536 -35.92 7.32 4.00
CA ARG A 536 -36.77 8.08 3.01
C ARG A 536 -35.96 9.06 2.17
N ARG A 537 -34.94 9.68 2.77
CA ARG A 537 -34.11 10.68 2.08
C ARG A 537 -33.15 10.06 1.06
N ILE A 538 -32.74 8.81 1.22
CA ILE A 538 -31.92 8.12 0.21
C ILE A 538 -32.74 7.51 -0.92
N GLN A 539 -34.07 7.53 -0.82
CA GLN A 539 -34.96 7.11 -1.91
C GLN A 539 -35.26 8.23 -2.93
N GLN A 540 -34.81 9.43 -2.65
CA GLN A 540 -34.95 10.60 -3.50
C GLN A 540 -33.68 10.75 -4.36
#